data_b4fe465414f15ef2ee9cbde3a9c75d3d
#
_entry.id   b4fe465414f15ef2ee9cbde3a9c75d3d
#
_cell.length_a   1.000
_cell.length_b   1.000
_cell.length_c   1.000
_cell.angle_alpha   90.00
_cell.angle_beta   90.00
_cell.angle_gamma   90.00
#
_symmetry.space_group_name_H-M   'P 1'
#
loop_
_entity.id
_entity.type
_entity.pdbx_description
1 polymer ?
#
loop_
_entity_poly.entity_id
_entity_poly.type
_entity_poly.pdbx_seq_one_letter_code
_entity_poly.pdbx_strand_id
1 'polypeptide(L)'
;STPFIGLFSRTVSEWRQFASPDGVAQNSPMAKPATDISSDSAREGPAHYEQPVSERMRTFLRLEFLYQQMLYNAELDSNWATRATIAGLLEIVAILSRGDVRSEVHKELDYQLGILQRYQSTPEVDSARLDTLIRTLLESRADIDRIGTGFLQPIKESDFLNAIKNRSAIPGGTCEFDLPEYSHWLRQPYERRQEDLERWIGAIRPLCDAVLEILWLVRESAQPASRVAASGMYQHSLPKDAPCRLLRVIVPGDKSLYPEISGNQQRFTVRFLEWSTTESRAVQTTRDITFRLSIC
;
A
#
# COMPACT_ATOMS: atom_id res chain seq x y z
N SER A 1 -13.85 -18.63 -17.96
CA SER A 1 -13.67 -18.51 -16.51
C SER A 1 -13.46 -17.06 -16.17
N THR A 2 -14.45 -16.40 -15.63
CA THR A 2 -14.50 -14.95 -15.39
C THR A 2 -13.92 -14.67 -13.99
N PRO A 3 -12.69 -14.15 -13.85
CA PRO A 3 -12.07 -13.93 -12.54
C PRO A 3 -12.70 -12.78 -11.72
N PHE A 4 -13.59 -11.98 -12.31
CA PHE A 4 -14.12 -10.77 -11.73
C PHE A 4 -15.48 -10.90 -10.99
N ILE A 5 -16.10 -12.06 -10.97
CA ILE A 5 -17.40 -12.23 -10.26
C ILE A 5 -17.25 -11.96 -8.74
N GLY A 6 -16.09 -12.25 -8.17
CA GLY A 6 -15.82 -11.99 -6.73
C GLY A 6 -15.65 -10.51 -6.35
N LEU A 7 -15.30 -9.65 -7.30
CA LEU A 7 -15.17 -8.19 -7.08
C LEU A 7 -16.49 -7.56 -6.62
N PHE A 8 -17.60 -8.17 -6.98
CA PHE A 8 -18.95 -7.64 -6.77
C PHE A 8 -19.62 -8.09 -5.46
N SER A 9 -18.91 -8.82 -4.58
CA SER A 9 -19.47 -9.32 -3.33
C SER A 9 -19.33 -8.41 -2.10
N ARG A 10 -18.45 -7.38 -2.15
CA ARG A 10 -18.22 -6.43 -1.05
C ARG A 10 -18.80 -5.04 -1.35
N THR A 11 -19.20 -4.29 -0.34
CA THR A 11 -19.78 -2.95 -0.51
C THR A 11 -18.71 -1.85 -0.69
N VAL A 12 -19.02 -0.81 -1.46
CA VAL A 12 -18.13 0.36 -1.70
C VAL A 12 -17.73 1.06 -0.41
N SER A 13 -18.58 0.99 0.65
CA SER A 13 -18.26 1.52 1.97
C SER A 13 -17.11 0.81 2.66
N GLU A 14 -16.96 -0.51 2.45
CA GLU A 14 -15.82 -1.28 2.96
C GLU A 14 -14.51 -0.91 2.25
N TRP A 15 -14.60 -0.53 0.98
CA TRP A 15 -13.45 -0.08 0.20
C TRP A 15 -12.93 1.28 0.69
N ARG A 16 -13.84 2.25 0.97
CA ARG A 16 -13.44 3.56 1.52
C ARG A 16 -12.84 3.48 2.92
N GLN A 17 -13.21 2.50 3.73
CA GLN A 17 -12.57 2.25 5.03
C GLN A 17 -11.12 1.78 4.92
N PHE A 18 -10.72 1.18 3.77
CA PHE A 18 -9.33 0.76 3.51
C PHE A 18 -8.51 1.81 2.74
N ALA A 19 -9.15 2.70 1.99
CA ALA A 19 -8.51 3.71 1.15
C ALA A 19 -8.48 5.12 1.78
N SER A 20 -9.29 5.39 2.79
CA SER A 20 -9.28 6.63 3.57
C SER A 20 -9.56 6.31 5.03
N PRO A 21 -8.66 6.61 5.95
CA PRO A 21 -9.05 6.88 7.30
C PRO A 21 -9.81 8.22 7.26
N ASP A 22 -11.13 8.15 7.38
CA ASP A 22 -12.08 9.24 7.48
C ASP A 22 -12.18 10.22 6.31
N GLY A 23 -13.32 10.09 5.58
CA GLY A 23 -13.81 11.12 4.70
C GLY A 23 -13.99 12.42 5.47
N VAL A 24 -13.38 13.50 5.00
CA VAL A 24 -13.67 14.86 5.43
C VAL A 24 -15.14 15.14 5.12
N ALA A 25 -16.00 14.86 6.07
CA ALA A 25 -17.36 15.38 6.14
C ALA A 25 -17.33 16.63 7.00
N GLN A 26 -17.88 17.67 6.42
CA GLN A 26 -18.22 18.98 6.97
C GLN A 26 -18.41 19.06 8.49
N ASN A 27 -17.74 20.04 9.11
CA ASN A 27 -18.08 20.74 10.36
C ASN A 27 -19.02 20.02 11.33
N SER A 28 -18.42 19.30 12.29
CA SER A 28 -18.98 19.09 13.62
C SER A 28 -17.84 18.79 14.60
N PRO A 29 -17.90 19.24 15.87
CA PRO A 29 -16.78 19.15 16.80
C PRO A 29 -16.42 17.68 17.07
N MET A 30 -15.15 17.40 17.01
CA MET A 30 -14.49 16.11 17.18
C MET A 30 -15.09 15.29 18.33
N ALA A 31 -15.86 14.27 18.00
CA ALA A 31 -15.97 13.08 18.83
C ALA A 31 -14.72 12.24 18.56
N LYS A 32 -13.88 12.04 19.58
CA LYS A 32 -12.73 11.11 19.50
C LYS A 32 -13.22 9.75 19.05
N PRO A 33 -12.73 9.16 17.94
CA PRO A 33 -12.90 7.75 17.74
C PRO A 33 -12.03 7.07 18.80
N ALA A 34 -12.64 6.30 19.68
CA ALA A 34 -11.96 5.32 20.51
C ALA A 34 -11.44 4.22 19.57
N THR A 35 -10.33 4.47 18.90
CA THR A 35 -9.58 3.43 18.20
C THR A 35 -8.82 2.67 19.26
N ASP A 36 -9.33 1.52 19.57
CA ASP A 36 -8.75 0.56 20.51
C ASP A 36 -7.36 0.16 19.98
N ILE A 37 -6.32 0.85 20.49
CA ILE A 37 -4.90 0.59 20.17
C ILE A 37 -4.47 -0.81 20.68
N SER A 38 -5.34 -1.51 21.41
CA SER A 38 -5.11 -2.84 21.94
C SER A 38 -5.28 -3.99 20.91
N SER A 39 -5.68 -3.73 19.68
CA SER A 39 -5.97 -4.78 18.68
C SER A 39 -4.80 -5.13 17.75
N ASP A 40 -3.57 -4.74 18.05
CA ASP A 40 -2.37 -5.36 17.45
C ASP A 40 -2.02 -6.69 18.17
N SER A 41 -2.91 -7.16 19.05
CA SER A 41 -2.91 -8.51 19.57
C SER A 41 -3.07 -9.50 18.42
N ALA A 42 -2.02 -10.26 18.17
CA ALA A 42 -1.90 -11.44 17.31
C ALA A 42 -3.13 -11.68 16.43
N ARG A 43 -3.12 -11.15 15.19
CA ARG A 43 -4.19 -11.38 14.20
C ARG A 43 -4.43 -12.89 14.11
N GLU A 44 -5.52 -13.36 14.69
CA GLU A 44 -6.00 -14.75 14.62
C GLU A 44 -6.64 -15.02 13.26
N GLY A 45 -5.94 -14.72 12.18
CA GLY A 45 -6.42 -14.90 10.83
C GLY A 45 -5.35 -15.48 9.92
N PRO A 46 -5.73 -15.90 8.71
CA PRO A 46 -4.75 -16.35 7.73
C PRO A 46 -3.77 -15.23 7.41
N ALA A 47 -2.47 -15.56 7.39
CA ALA A 47 -1.43 -14.63 7.04
C ALA A 47 -1.38 -14.44 5.51
N HIS A 48 -1.26 -13.19 5.06
CA HIS A 48 -1.18 -12.81 3.65
C HIS A 48 0.24 -12.37 3.31
N TYR A 49 0.82 -12.97 2.26
CA TYR A 49 2.14 -12.63 1.74
C TYR A 49 2.00 -12.25 0.28
N GLU A 50 2.63 -11.15 -0.12
CA GLU A 50 2.54 -10.62 -1.47
C GLU A 50 3.91 -10.53 -2.11
N GLN A 51 4.00 -10.92 -3.38
CA GLN A 51 5.21 -10.82 -4.19
C GLN A 51 4.89 -10.08 -5.49
N PRO A 52 5.42 -8.88 -5.68
CA PRO A 52 5.32 -8.18 -6.96
C PRO A 52 6.21 -8.87 -8.01
N VAL A 53 5.67 -9.07 -9.20
CA VAL A 53 6.42 -9.66 -10.32
C VAL A 53 6.85 -8.63 -11.37
N SER A 54 6.56 -7.35 -11.13
CA SER A 54 7.03 -6.22 -11.94
C SER A 54 7.57 -5.09 -11.06
N GLU A 55 8.47 -4.27 -11.60
CA GLU A 55 9.02 -3.11 -10.86
C GLU A 55 7.93 -2.07 -10.54
N ARG A 56 6.93 -1.91 -11.42
CA ARG A 56 5.77 -1.05 -11.16
C ARG A 56 5.03 -1.48 -9.90
N MET A 57 4.64 -2.75 -9.79
CA MET A 57 3.94 -3.27 -8.61
C MET A 57 4.82 -3.22 -7.36
N ARG A 58 6.12 -3.42 -7.50
CA ARG A 58 7.08 -3.26 -6.40
C ARG A 58 7.10 -1.82 -5.88
N THR A 59 7.11 -0.84 -6.77
CA THR A 59 7.05 0.58 -6.41
C THR A 59 5.73 0.91 -5.73
N PHE A 60 4.60 0.42 -6.25
CA PHE A 60 3.28 0.67 -5.68
C PHE A 60 3.13 0.08 -4.27
N LEU A 61 3.57 -1.16 -4.04
CA LEU A 61 3.56 -1.77 -2.71
C LEU A 61 4.46 -1.04 -1.71
N ARG A 62 5.62 -0.51 -2.14
CA ARG A 62 6.47 0.33 -1.28
C ARG A 62 5.80 1.66 -0.93
N LEU A 63 5.13 2.29 -1.90
CA LEU A 63 4.38 3.52 -1.67
C LEU A 63 3.22 3.27 -0.70
N GLU A 64 2.45 2.20 -0.89
CA GLU A 64 1.37 1.82 0.03
C GLU A 64 1.89 1.64 1.45
N PHE A 65 2.97 0.86 1.63
CA PHE A 65 3.57 0.61 2.94
C PHE A 65 4.00 1.91 3.64
N LEU A 66 4.76 2.75 2.95
CA LEU A 66 5.25 4.03 3.51
C LEU A 66 4.11 5.00 3.78
N TYR A 67 3.12 5.06 2.89
CA TYR A 67 1.99 5.96 3.03
C TYR A 67 1.11 5.59 4.21
N GLN A 68 0.78 4.32 4.39
CA GLN A 68 0.02 3.84 5.54
C GLN A 68 0.76 4.08 6.85
N GLN A 69 2.08 3.78 6.90
CA GLN A 69 2.91 4.05 8.06
C GLN A 69 2.95 5.55 8.40
N MET A 70 3.12 6.39 7.38
CA MET A 70 3.14 7.85 7.53
C MET A 70 1.81 8.37 8.08
N LEU A 71 0.67 7.96 7.52
CA LEU A 71 -0.66 8.38 7.96
C LEU A 71 -0.94 7.94 9.40
N TYR A 72 -0.62 6.69 9.75
CA TYR A 72 -0.77 6.19 11.13
C TYR A 72 0.00 7.07 12.14
N ASN A 73 1.25 7.41 11.83
CA ASN A 73 2.05 8.24 12.72
C ASN A 73 1.57 9.70 12.75
N ALA A 74 1.01 10.21 11.66
CA ALA A 74 0.51 11.58 11.58
C ALA A 74 -0.66 11.84 12.55
N GLU A 75 -1.45 10.82 12.88
CA GLU A 75 -2.59 10.92 13.81
C GLU A 75 -2.18 10.93 15.29
N LEU A 76 -0.93 10.62 15.60
CA LEU A 76 -0.46 10.49 16.98
C LEU A 76 0.14 11.81 17.48
N ASP A 77 -0.40 12.35 18.58
CA ASP A 77 0.21 13.51 19.27
C ASP A 77 1.48 13.11 20.04
N SER A 78 2.55 12.97 19.27
CA SER A 78 3.87 12.62 19.77
C SER A 78 4.96 13.19 18.88
N ASN A 79 6.02 13.76 19.49
CA ASN A 79 7.19 14.22 18.74
C ASN A 79 7.89 13.08 17.97
N TRP A 80 7.88 11.88 18.52
CA TRP A 80 8.46 10.70 17.86
C TRP A 80 7.62 10.25 16.67
N ALA A 81 6.30 10.27 16.80
CA ALA A 81 5.39 9.98 15.70
C ALA A 81 5.49 11.04 14.60
N THR A 82 5.56 12.34 14.96
CA THR A 82 5.81 13.42 14.00
C THR A 82 7.12 13.22 13.23
N ARG A 83 8.19 12.79 13.91
CA ARG A 83 9.47 12.44 13.26
C ARG A 83 9.31 11.28 12.28
N ALA A 84 8.57 10.23 12.66
CA ALA A 84 8.29 9.09 11.79
C ALA A 84 7.45 9.49 10.57
N THR A 85 6.48 10.40 10.74
CA THR A 85 5.69 10.98 9.65
C THR A 85 6.57 11.71 8.65
N ILE A 86 7.46 12.61 9.12
CA ILE A 86 8.41 13.33 8.24
C ILE A 86 9.36 12.35 7.53
N ALA A 87 9.87 11.34 8.23
CA ALA A 87 10.74 10.34 7.61
C ALA A 87 10.01 9.59 6.48
N GLY A 88 8.78 9.10 6.73
CA GLY A 88 7.94 8.45 5.71
C GLY A 88 7.63 9.36 4.52
N LEU A 89 7.30 10.64 4.77
CA LEU A 89 7.10 11.64 3.72
C LEU A 89 8.34 11.79 2.82
N LEU A 90 9.52 11.92 3.41
CA LEU A 90 10.76 12.10 2.67
C LEU A 90 11.13 10.85 1.86
N GLU A 91 10.86 9.65 2.36
CA GLU A 91 11.05 8.39 1.63
C GLU A 91 10.08 8.29 0.44
N ILE A 92 8.79 8.63 0.62
CA ILE A 92 7.81 8.69 -0.47
C ILE A 92 8.27 9.69 -1.54
N VAL A 93 8.65 10.89 -1.14
CA VAL A 93 9.15 11.92 -2.07
C VAL A 93 10.41 11.44 -2.81
N ALA A 94 11.28 10.67 -2.16
CA ALA A 94 12.46 10.09 -2.81
C ALA A 94 12.06 9.06 -3.88
N ILE A 95 11.05 8.21 -3.65
CA ILE A 95 10.51 7.29 -4.65
C ILE A 95 9.89 8.06 -5.81
N LEU A 96 9.00 9.01 -5.52
CA LEU A 96 8.28 9.81 -6.52
C LEU A 96 9.21 10.70 -7.38
N SER A 97 10.41 11.00 -6.86
CA SER A 97 11.40 11.84 -7.57
C SER A 97 12.33 11.06 -8.50
N ARG A 98 12.46 9.74 -8.33
CA ARG A 98 13.43 8.91 -9.09
C ARG A 98 12.92 8.41 -10.43
N GLY A 99 11.62 8.43 -10.65
CA GLY A 99 10.99 7.90 -11.86
C GLY A 99 9.72 8.65 -12.20
N ASP A 100 9.16 8.37 -13.36
CA ASP A 100 7.87 8.91 -13.76
C ASP A 100 6.71 8.07 -13.16
N VAL A 101 6.69 7.98 -11.82
CA VAL A 101 5.66 7.22 -11.08
C VAL A 101 4.26 7.75 -11.41
N ARG A 102 4.11 9.07 -11.59
CA ARG A 102 2.84 9.68 -11.98
C ARG A 102 2.32 9.09 -13.31
N SER A 103 3.17 9.01 -14.33
CA SER A 103 2.81 8.40 -15.61
C SER A 103 2.51 6.90 -15.48
N GLU A 104 3.24 6.19 -14.62
CA GLU A 104 2.98 4.76 -14.39
C GLU A 104 1.64 4.53 -13.67
N VAL A 105 1.27 5.37 -12.73
CA VAL A 105 -0.06 5.34 -12.07
C VAL A 105 -1.15 5.66 -13.10
N HIS A 106 -0.94 6.68 -13.93
CA HIS A 106 -1.89 7.06 -14.99
C HIS A 106 -2.15 5.92 -15.96
N LYS A 107 -1.09 5.28 -16.48
CA LYS A 107 -1.19 4.11 -17.37
C LYS A 107 -1.93 2.95 -16.71
N GLU A 108 -1.72 2.76 -15.42
CA GLU A 108 -2.37 1.69 -14.69
C GLU A 108 -3.86 1.96 -14.46
N LEU A 109 -4.22 3.22 -14.13
CA LEU A 109 -5.62 3.64 -14.06
C LEU A 109 -6.34 3.44 -15.40
N ASP A 110 -5.73 3.87 -16.51
CA ASP A 110 -6.29 3.66 -17.85
C ASP A 110 -6.48 2.18 -18.18
N TYR A 111 -5.54 1.34 -17.78
CA TYR A 111 -5.64 -0.10 -17.96
C TYR A 111 -6.80 -0.71 -17.15
N GLN A 112 -6.94 -0.33 -15.87
CA GLN A 112 -8.01 -0.80 -14.99
C GLN A 112 -9.38 -0.32 -15.49
N LEU A 113 -9.49 0.95 -15.90
CA LEU A 113 -10.69 1.50 -16.53
C LEU A 113 -11.09 0.70 -17.77
N GLY A 114 -10.14 0.40 -18.66
CA GLY A 114 -10.41 -0.39 -19.85
C GLY A 114 -10.88 -1.82 -19.55
N ILE A 115 -10.44 -2.42 -18.45
CA ILE A 115 -10.94 -3.71 -17.98
C ILE A 115 -12.38 -3.57 -17.48
N LEU A 116 -12.66 -2.63 -16.58
CA LEU A 116 -13.97 -2.45 -15.97
C LEU A 116 -15.03 -2.09 -17.06
N GLN A 117 -14.70 -1.22 -17.99
CA GLN A 117 -15.60 -0.85 -19.09
C GLN A 117 -16.02 -2.04 -19.96
N ARG A 118 -15.15 -3.03 -20.17
CA ARG A 118 -15.52 -4.26 -20.90
C ARG A 118 -16.57 -5.09 -20.16
N TYR A 119 -16.65 -4.98 -18.84
CA TYR A 119 -17.67 -5.69 -18.06
C TYR A 119 -19.04 -4.99 -18.04
N GLN A 120 -19.15 -3.73 -18.51
CA GLN A 120 -20.45 -3.01 -18.58
C GLN A 120 -21.47 -3.70 -19.51
N SER A 121 -20.99 -4.48 -20.49
CA SER A 121 -21.85 -5.25 -21.39
C SER A 121 -22.13 -6.67 -20.91
N THR A 122 -21.68 -7.08 -19.72
CA THR A 122 -21.84 -8.44 -19.21
C THR A 122 -23.08 -8.54 -18.33
N PRO A 123 -24.10 -9.34 -18.69
CA PRO A 123 -25.41 -9.33 -18.00
C PRO A 123 -25.39 -9.76 -16.54
N GLU A 124 -24.37 -10.50 -16.09
CA GLU A 124 -24.25 -11.08 -14.73
C GLU A 124 -23.51 -10.15 -13.76
N VAL A 125 -23.15 -8.93 -14.18
CA VAL A 125 -22.36 -7.99 -13.37
C VAL A 125 -23.30 -6.97 -12.73
N ASP A 126 -23.10 -6.68 -11.44
CA ASP A 126 -23.78 -5.58 -10.74
C ASP A 126 -23.36 -4.24 -11.37
N SER A 127 -24.23 -3.71 -12.23
CA SER A 127 -23.98 -2.48 -12.99
C SER A 127 -23.79 -1.25 -12.07
N ALA A 128 -24.54 -1.14 -10.98
CA ALA A 128 -24.46 0.03 -10.09
C ALA A 128 -23.12 0.09 -9.38
N ARG A 129 -22.61 -1.06 -8.99
CA ARG A 129 -21.29 -1.18 -8.36
C ARG A 129 -20.17 -0.95 -9.36
N LEU A 130 -20.28 -1.51 -10.56
CA LEU A 130 -19.33 -1.30 -11.65
C LEU A 130 -19.21 0.17 -12.02
N ASP A 131 -20.34 0.87 -12.16
CA ASP A 131 -20.38 2.30 -12.47
C ASP A 131 -19.75 3.15 -11.35
N THR A 132 -19.93 2.73 -10.09
CA THR A 132 -19.27 3.38 -8.96
C THR A 132 -17.76 3.24 -9.02
N LEU A 133 -17.24 2.03 -9.30
CA LEU A 133 -15.80 1.79 -9.44
C LEU A 133 -15.21 2.60 -10.60
N ILE A 134 -15.87 2.60 -11.75
CA ILE A 134 -15.43 3.38 -12.92
C ILE A 134 -15.38 4.87 -12.58
N ARG A 135 -16.42 5.39 -11.92
CA ARG A 135 -16.45 6.80 -11.51
C ARG A 135 -15.31 7.14 -10.55
N THR A 136 -15.06 6.30 -9.53
CA THR A 136 -13.95 6.50 -8.59
C THR A 136 -12.60 6.58 -9.32
N LEU A 137 -12.32 5.65 -10.25
CA LEU A 137 -11.06 5.68 -11.01
C LEU A 137 -10.96 6.90 -11.93
N LEU A 138 -12.08 7.38 -12.51
CA LEU A 138 -12.09 8.62 -13.30
C LEU A 138 -11.82 9.85 -12.44
N GLU A 139 -12.37 9.89 -11.22
CA GLU A 139 -12.09 10.94 -10.23
C GLU A 139 -10.61 10.93 -9.83
N SER A 140 -10.04 9.77 -9.47
CA SER A 140 -8.62 9.63 -9.15
C SER A 140 -7.71 10.07 -10.30
N ARG A 141 -8.08 9.71 -11.54
CA ARG A 141 -7.37 10.15 -12.74
C ARG A 141 -7.39 11.67 -12.89
N ALA A 142 -8.58 12.28 -12.74
CA ALA A 142 -8.74 13.74 -12.83
C ALA A 142 -7.94 14.47 -11.73
N ASP A 143 -7.86 13.90 -10.52
CA ASP A 143 -7.07 14.44 -9.42
C ASP A 143 -5.58 14.42 -9.74
N ILE A 144 -5.07 13.32 -10.32
CA ILE A 144 -3.68 13.22 -10.78
C ILE A 144 -3.39 14.24 -11.90
N ASP A 145 -4.33 14.47 -12.80
CA ASP A 145 -4.18 15.50 -13.85
C ASP A 145 -4.13 16.90 -13.25
N ARG A 146 -4.97 17.17 -12.25
CA ARG A 146 -5.07 18.46 -11.57
C ARG A 146 -3.81 18.85 -10.81
N ILE A 147 -3.15 17.89 -10.12
CA ILE A 147 -1.90 18.17 -9.40
C ILE A 147 -0.72 18.49 -10.36
N GLY A 148 -0.80 18.06 -11.62
CA GLY A 148 0.21 18.35 -12.63
C GLY A 148 1.57 17.69 -12.36
N THR A 149 2.60 18.12 -13.08
CA THR A 149 3.97 17.57 -12.97
C THR A 149 4.78 18.18 -11.82
N GLY A 150 4.39 19.36 -11.37
CA GLY A 150 5.09 20.15 -10.34
C GLY A 150 4.62 19.87 -8.90
N PHE A 151 3.79 18.86 -8.65
CA PHE A 151 3.15 18.62 -7.35
C PHE A 151 4.13 18.45 -6.18
N LEU A 152 5.34 17.98 -6.44
CA LEU A 152 6.39 17.84 -5.42
C LEU A 152 7.18 19.13 -5.17
N GLN A 153 6.97 20.17 -5.97
CA GLN A 153 7.77 21.40 -5.89
C GLN A 153 7.70 22.06 -4.50
N PRO A 154 6.52 22.19 -3.86
CA PRO A 154 6.43 22.79 -2.52
C PRO A 154 7.23 22.04 -1.44
N ILE A 155 7.40 20.74 -1.60
CA ILE A 155 8.19 19.90 -0.67
C ILE A 155 9.68 20.01 -1.02
N LYS A 156 10.04 19.97 -2.30
CA LYS A 156 11.42 20.03 -2.79
C LYS A 156 12.08 21.38 -2.54
N GLU A 157 11.32 22.47 -2.57
CA GLU A 157 11.80 23.84 -2.32
C GLU A 157 11.77 24.22 -0.83
N SER A 158 11.25 23.37 0.05
CA SER A 158 11.24 23.63 1.48
C SER A 158 12.66 23.48 2.05
N ASP A 159 13.29 24.58 2.45
CA ASP A 159 14.60 24.56 3.12
C ASP A 159 14.55 23.74 4.40
N PHE A 160 13.45 23.85 5.16
CA PHE A 160 13.19 23.06 6.37
C PHE A 160 13.23 21.56 6.11
N LEU A 161 12.47 21.06 5.12
CA LEU A 161 12.44 19.62 4.79
C LEU A 161 13.76 19.16 4.16
N ASN A 162 14.43 20.01 3.39
CA ASN A 162 15.74 19.72 2.81
C ASN A 162 16.83 19.62 3.88
N ALA A 163 16.81 20.47 4.90
CA ALA A 163 17.72 20.37 6.05
C ALA A 163 17.54 19.03 6.76
N ILE A 164 16.31 18.63 7.07
CA ILE A 164 16.01 17.34 7.69
C ILE A 164 16.48 16.18 6.82
N LYS A 165 16.15 16.20 5.52
CA LYS A 165 16.54 15.17 4.55
C LYS A 165 18.06 14.96 4.50
N ASN A 166 18.81 16.05 4.42
CA ASN A 166 20.26 15.99 4.32
C ASN A 166 20.90 15.42 5.59
N ARG A 167 20.36 15.75 6.76
CA ARG A 167 20.84 15.25 8.06
C ARG A 167 20.36 13.85 8.37
N SER A 168 19.23 13.41 7.85
CA SER A 168 18.71 12.04 8.04
C SER A 168 19.64 10.96 7.50
N ALA A 169 20.54 11.29 6.56
CA ALA A 169 21.55 10.35 6.07
C ALA A 169 22.68 10.09 7.09
N ILE A 170 22.79 10.90 8.15
CA ILE A 170 23.79 10.79 9.20
C ILE A 170 23.15 10.10 10.40
N PRO A 171 23.73 9.04 10.97
CA PRO A 171 23.20 8.43 12.20
C PRO A 171 23.07 9.47 13.33
N GLY A 172 21.84 9.64 13.83
CA GLY A 172 21.55 10.67 14.85
C GLY A 172 21.54 12.13 14.35
N GLY A 173 21.76 12.39 13.06
CA GLY A 173 21.91 13.73 12.48
C GLY A 173 20.66 14.63 12.52
N THR A 174 19.52 14.11 13.00
CA THR A 174 18.30 14.91 13.25
C THR A 174 18.13 15.29 14.72
N CYS A 175 19.17 15.14 15.55
CA CYS A 175 19.15 15.55 16.94
C CYS A 175 19.13 17.09 17.07
N GLU A 176 18.95 17.57 18.30
CA GLU A 176 18.69 18.98 18.58
C GLU A 176 19.87 19.89 18.20
N PHE A 177 21.11 19.46 18.49
CA PHE A 177 22.27 20.29 18.19
C PHE A 177 22.60 20.37 16.69
N ASP A 178 22.23 19.34 15.90
CA ASP A 178 22.40 19.33 14.46
C ASP A 178 21.28 20.09 13.73
N LEU A 179 20.05 20.02 14.25
CA LEU A 179 18.86 20.66 13.66
C LEU A 179 18.04 21.40 14.74
N PRO A 180 18.53 22.55 15.25
CA PRO A 180 17.81 23.30 16.28
C PRO A 180 16.45 23.83 15.82
N GLU A 181 16.30 24.20 14.56
CA GLU A 181 15.02 24.62 13.96
C GLU A 181 14.01 23.50 13.97
N TYR A 182 14.41 22.27 13.59
CA TYR A 182 13.54 21.09 13.65
C TYR A 182 13.12 20.77 15.08
N SER A 183 14.04 20.85 16.01
CA SER A 183 13.74 20.67 17.44
C SER A 183 12.77 21.72 17.95
N HIS A 184 12.94 23.00 17.54
CA HIS A 184 12.02 24.08 17.89
C HIS A 184 10.61 23.82 17.30
N TRP A 185 10.52 23.44 16.03
CA TRP A 185 9.25 23.12 15.38
C TRP A 185 8.54 21.93 16.05
N LEU A 186 9.26 20.89 16.46
CA LEU A 186 8.69 19.74 17.18
C LEU A 186 8.12 20.11 18.56
N ARG A 187 8.56 21.24 19.17
CA ARG A 187 8.01 21.77 20.44
C ARG A 187 6.75 22.62 20.24
N GLN A 188 6.38 22.91 19.00
CA GLN A 188 5.13 23.64 18.74
C GLN A 188 3.92 22.76 19.11
N PRO A 189 2.75 23.38 19.41
CA PRO A 189 1.52 22.63 19.65
C PRO A 189 1.23 21.64 18.52
N TYR A 190 0.55 20.54 18.85
CA TYR A 190 0.24 19.47 17.90
C TYR A 190 -0.54 20.00 16.70
N GLU A 191 -1.55 20.85 16.95
CA GLU A 191 -2.40 21.44 15.92
C GLU A 191 -1.58 22.25 14.90
N ARG A 192 -0.59 23.00 15.39
CA ARG A 192 0.29 23.78 14.51
C ARG A 192 1.17 22.88 13.63
N ARG A 193 1.67 21.77 14.19
CA ARG A 193 2.44 20.80 13.43
C ARG A 193 1.57 20.07 12.40
N GLN A 194 0.32 19.77 12.75
CA GLN A 194 -0.66 19.14 11.85
C GLN A 194 -0.96 20.01 10.62
N GLU A 195 -1.09 21.33 10.77
CA GLU A 195 -1.28 22.22 9.62
C GLU A 195 -0.14 22.09 8.59
N ASP A 196 1.10 22.00 9.06
CA ASP A 196 2.26 21.82 8.17
C ASP A 196 2.28 20.42 7.56
N LEU A 197 2.02 19.37 8.36
CA LEU A 197 1.95 17.99 7.89
C LEU A 197 0.86 17.81 6.83
N GLU A 198 -0.37 18.31 7.07
CA GLU A 198 -1.47 18.22 6.12
C GLU A 198 -1.16 18.92 4.79
N ARG A 199 -0.47 20.06 4.81
CA ARG A 199 -0.04 20.75 3.60
C ARG A 199 0.93 19.90 2.79
N TRP A 200 1.92 19.23 3.43
CA TRP A 200 2.89 18.39 2.73
C TRP A 200 2.28 17.06 2.28
N ILE A 201 1.50 16.41 3.14
CA ILE A 201 0.80 15.15 2.82
C ILE A 201 -0.20 15.39 1.69
N GLY A 202 -0.94 16.52 1.74
CA GLY A 202 -1.92 16.89 0.72
C GLY A 202 -1.33 16.98 -0.69
N ALA A 203 -0.05 17.36 -0.83
CA ALA A 203 0.62 17.41 -2.12
C ALA A 203 0.82 16.03 -2.77
N ILE A 204 1.00 14.98 -1.98
CA ILE A 204 1.24 13.61 -2.47
C ILE A 204 -0.01 12.73 -2.40
N ARG A 205 -1.02 13.15 -1.63
CA ARG A 205 -2.24 12.38 -1.35
C ARG A 205 -2.92 11.85 -2.62
N PRO A 206 -3.22 12.66 -3.66
CA PRO A 206 -3.95 12.15 -4.83
C PRO A 206 -3.24 10.99 -5.52
N LEU A 207 -1.90 11.05 -5.60
CA LEU A 207 -1.12 10.00 -6.23
C LEU A 207 -1.05 8.73 -5.36
N CYS A 208 -0.87 8.88 -4.05
CA CYS A 208 -0.81 7.76 -3.13
C CYS A 208 -2.17 7.06 -3.00
N ASP A 209 -3.27 7.82 -2.92
CA ASP A 209 -4.63 7.27 -2.86
C ASP A 209 -4.94 6.47 -4.14
N ALA A 210 -4.58 6.99 -5.31
CA ALA A 210 -4.73 6.25 -6.58
C ALA A 210 -3.92 4.94 -6.60
N VAL A 211 -2.72 4.91 -6.00
CA VAL A 211 -1.94 3.67 -5.85
C VAL A 211 -2.66 2.66 -4.97
N LEU A 212 -3.26 3.09 -3.86
CA LEU A 212 -4.06 2.21 -2.99
C LEU A 212 -5.27 1.61 -3.75
N GLU A 213 -5.97 2.43 -4.53
CA GLU A 213 -7.10 1.99 -5.36
C GLU A 213 -6.68 0.94 -6.39
N ILE A 214 -5.58 1.20 -7.10
CA ILE A 214 -5.02 0.26 -8.08
C ILE A 214 -4.65 -1.06 -7.41
N LEU A 215 -3.95 -1.03 -6.29
CA LEU A 215 -3.53 -2.23 -5.57
C LEU A 215 -4.72 -3.03 -5.06
N TRP A 216 -5.75 -2.34 -4.58
CA TRP A 216 -6.99 -3.00 -4.18
C TRP A 216 -7.65 -3.72 -5.37
N LEU A 217 -7.80 -3.05 -6.52
CA LEU A 217 -8.35 -3.67 -7.73
C LEU A 217 -7.53 -4.88 -8.19
N VAL A 218 -6.20 -4.77 -8.18
CA VAL A 218 -5.30 -5.87 -8.54
C VAL A 218 -5.52 -7.05 -7.60
N ARG A 219 -5.64 -6.83 -6.28
CA ARG A 219 -5.88 -7.87 -5.28
C ARG A 219 -7.22 -8.58 -5.46
N GLU A 220 -8.26 -7.81 -5.81
CA GLU A 220 -9.60 -8.34 -6.02
C GLU A 220 -9.79 -8.99 -7.41
N SER A 221 -8.85 -8.80 -8.33
CA SER A 221 -8.94 -9.34 -9.71
C SER A 221 -8.83 -10.85 -9.78
N ALA A 222 -8.36 -11.54 -8.74
CA ALA A 222 -8.13 -12.97 -8.76
C ALA A 222 -8.70 -13.66 -7.51
N GLN A 223 -9.45 -14.76 -7.75
CA GLN A 223 -9.94 -15.61 -6.67
C GLN A 223 -8.83 -16.53 -6.14
N PRO A 224 -8.66 -16.62 -4.80
CA PRO A 224 -7.69 -17.52 -4.22
C PRO A 224 -8.05 -19.00 -4.48
N ALA A 225 -7.15 -19.73 -5.14
CA ALA A 225 -7.29 -21.16 -5.40
C ALA A 225 -6.43 -21.98 -4.42
N SER A 226 -6.98 -23.10 -3.92
CA SER A 226 -6.23 -24.03 -3.06
C SER A 226 -5.10 -24.70 -3.85
N ARG A 227 -3.92 -24.78 -3.24
CA ARG A 227 -2.71 -25.44 -3.77
C ARG A 227 -2.02 -26.24 -2.66
N VAL A 228 -1.19 -27.20 -3.07
CA VAL A 228 -0.36 -27.98 -2.16
C VAL A 228 1.10 -27.79 -2.53
N ALA A 229 1.91 -27.38 -1.59
CA ALA A 229 3.35 -27.33 -1.68
C ALA A 229 3.92 -28.66 -1.16
N ALA A 230 4.28 -29.56 -2.07
CA ALA A 230 4.84 -30.87 -1.71
C ALA A 230 6.22 -30.68 -1.06
N SER A 231 6.42 -31.26 0.11
CA SER A 231 7.65 -31.08 0.91
C SER A 231 8.03 -29.60 1.06
N GLY A 232 7.03 -28.75 1.29
CA GLY A 232 7.21 -27.30 1.49
C GLY A 232 7.54 -26.51 0.23
N MET A 233 7.46 -27.09 -0.98
CA MET A 233 7.77 -26.37 -2.21
C MET A 233 6.65 -26.47 -3.25
N TYR A 234 6.31 -25.33 -3.84
CA TYR A 234 5.37 -25.23 -4.96
C TYR A 234 5.99 -24.41 -6.08
N GLN A 235 5.99 -24.97 -7.29
CA GLN A 235 6.47 -24.30 -8.50
C GLN A 235 5.35 -24.19 -9.51
N HIS A 236 5.27 -23.05 -10.20
CA HIS A 236 4.27 -22.82 -11.21
C HIS A 236 4.83 -22.02 -12.38
N SER A 237 4.47 -22.44 -13.60
CA SER A 237 4.81 -21.71 -14.81
C SER A 237 3.55 -21.11 -15.40
N LEU A 238 3.63 -19.84 -15.75
CA LEU A 238 2.54 -19.08 -16.33
C LEU A 238 2.65 -19.09 -17.86
N PRO A 239 1.51 -19.11 -18.57
CA PRO A 239 1.49 -18.88 -20.01
C PRO A 239 2.13 -17.52 -20.33
N LYS A 240 2.81 -17.42 -21.49
CA LYS A 240 3.48 -16.17 -21.89
C LYS A 240 2.54 -14.97 -21.98
N ASP A 241 1.27 -15.22 -22.28
CA ASP A 241 0.23 -14.20 -22.45
C ASP A 241 -0.60 -13.97 -21.18
N ALA A 242 -0.29 -14.64 -20.07
CA ALA A 242 -0.99 -14.42 -18.80
C ALA A 242 -0.43 -13.18 -18.09
N PRO A 243 -1.22 -12.14 -17.88
CA PRO A 243 -0.78 -10.95 -17.19
C PRO A 243 -0.71 -11.20 -15.68
N CYS A 244 0.41 -11.69 -15.18
CA CYS A 244 0.65 -11.76 -13.74
C CYS A 244 1.36 -10.48 -13.30
N ARG A 245 0.82 -9.82 -12.29
CA ARG A 245 1.35 -8.58 -11.70
C ARG A 245 1.75 -8.75 -10.27
N LEU A 246 0.92 -9.49 -9.51
CA LEU A 246 1.04 -9.70 -8.10
C LEU A 246 0.67 -11.14 -7.75
N LEU A 247 1.53 -11.79 -6.98
CA LEU A 247 1.23 -13.09 -6.37
C LEU A 247 0.83 -12.87 -4.92
N ARG A 248 -0.27 -13.51 -4.50
CA ARG A 248 -0.73 -13.47 -3.10
C ARG A 248 -0.83 -14.89 -2.57
N VAL A 249 -0.08 -15.17 -1.52
CA VAL A 249 -0.07 -16.43 -0.80
C VAL A 249 -0.77 -16.24 0.53
N ILE A 250 -1.79 -17.03 0.79
CA ILE A 250 -2.55 -17.02 2.04
C ILE A 250 -2.24 -18.31 2.77
N VAL A 251 -1.60 -18.19 3.92
CA VAL A 251 -1.18 -19.31 4.74
C VAL A 251 -2.23 -19.54 5.84
N PRO A 252 -2.70 -20.78 6.08
CA PRO A 252 -3.50 -21.09 7.27
C PRO A 252 -2.73 -20.68 8.52
N GLY A 253 -3.44 -20.36 9.60
CA GLY A 253 -2.92 -19.75 10.83
C GLY A 253 -1.82 -20.48 11.61
N ASP A 254 -0.96 -21.27 10.95
CA ASP A 254 0.25 -21.84 11.54
C ASP A 254 1.34 -20.75 11.66
N LYS A 255 1.48 -20.20 12.86
CA LYS A 255 2.43 -19.10 13.16
C LYS A 255 3.91 -19.51 13.03
N SER A 256 4.19 -20.82 12.92
CA SER A 256 5.55 -21.35 12.74
C SER A 256 6.00 -21.38 11.27
N LEU A 257 5.07 -21.14 10.32
CA LEU A 257 5.34 -21.20 8.88
C LEU A 257 5.20 -19.86 8.21
N TYR A 258 6.12 -19.56 7.30
CA TYR A 258 5.99 -18.46 6.37
C TYR A 258 6.49 -18.83 4.97
N PRO A 259 5.91 -18.27 3.89
CA PRO A 259 6.37 -18.50 2.53
C PRO A 259 7.48 -17.53 2.14
N GLU A 260 8.50 -18.03 1.47
CA GLU A 260 9.43 -17.25 0.68
C GLU A 260 9.03 -17.40 -0.80
N ILE A 261 8.67 -16.28 -1.43
CA ILE A 261 8.18 -16.27 -2.81
C ILE A 261 9.25 -15.66 -3.71
N SER A 262 9.64 -16.37 -4.75
CA SER A 262 10.59 -15.91 -5.75
C SER A 262 10.08 -16.20 -7.16
N GLY A 263 10.35 -15.30 -8.10
CA GLY A 263 9.93 -15.54 -9.48
C GLY A 263 9.87 -14.27 -10.32
N ASN A 264 9.34 -14.47 -11.51
CA ASN A 264 9.08 -13.44 -12.50
C ASN A 264 7.69 -13.64 -13.15
N GLN A 265 7.38 -12.88 -14.19
CA GLN A 265 6.09 -12.94 -14.88
C GLN A 265 5.76 -14.31 -15.52
N GLN A 266 6.72 -15.20 -15.70
CA GLN A 266 6.56 -16.49 -16.39
C GLN A 266 6.64 -17.70 -15.46
N ARG A 267 7.39 -17.61 -14.37
CA ARG A 267 7.58 -18.70 -13.44
C ARG A 267 7.85 -18.19 -12.04
N PHE A 268 7.25 -18.85 -11.05
CA PHE A 268 7.53 -18.55 -9.65
C PHE A 268 7.62 -19.82 -8.81
N THR A 269 8.26 -19.69 -7.66
CA THR A 269 8.40 -20.72 -6.65
C THR A 269 7.97 -20.15 -5.30
N VAL A 270 7.18 -20.92 -4.56
CA VAL A 270 6.82 -20.65 -3.16
C VAL A 270 7.48 -21.72 -2.31
N ARG A 271 8.32 -21.34 -1.37
CA ARG A 271 8.96 -22.23 -0.40
C ARG A 271 8.43 -21.90 1.00
N PHE A 272 7.97 -22.90 1.71
CA PHE A 272 7.52 -22.73 3.09
C PHE A 272 8.67 -23.04 4.05
N LEU A 273 8.95 -22.07 4.91
CA LEU A 273 10.03 -22.13 5.88
C LEU A 273 9.44 -22.22 7.29
N GLU A 274 10.03 -23.09 8.11
CA GLU A 274 9.72 -23.18 9.53
C GLU A 274 10.55 -22.17 10.31
N TRP A 275 9.86 -21.29 11.01
CA TRP A 275 10.47 -20.30 11.90
C TRP A 275 10.33 -20.77 13.34
N SER A 276 11.40 -20.74 14.09
CA SER A 276 11.41 -21.09 15.51
C SER A 276 11.81 -19.90 16.37
N THR A 277 12.97 -19.32 16.12
CA THR A 277 13.52 -18.19 16.88
C THR A 277 14.29 -17.23 15.97
N THR A 278 14.58 -16.03 16.47
CA THR A 278 15.45 -15.06 15.77
C THR A 278 16.93 -15.48 15.74
N GLU A 279 17.32 -16.45 16.56
CA GLU A 279 18.72 -16.91 16.71
C GLU A 279 19.06 -18.02 15.72
N SER A 280 18.06 -18.69 15.15
CA SER A 280 18.23 -19.77 14.19
C SER A 280 17.75 -19.38 12.81
N ARG A 281 18.46 -19.86 11.78
CA ARG A 281 17.99 -19.69 10.39
C ARG A 281 16.78 -20.59 10.16
N ALA A 282 15.73 -20.02 9.58
CA ALA A 282 14.56 -20.80 9.17
C ALA A 282 14.95 -21.85 8.10
N VAL A 283 14.33 -23.02 8.19
CA VAL A 283 14.62 -24.19 7.32
C VAL A 283 13.35 -24.53 6.54
N GLN A 284 13.53 -24.97 5.29
CA GLN A 284 12.39 -25.45 4.50
C GLN A 284 11.72 -26.63 5.19
N THR A 285 10.41 -26.58 5.34
CA THR A 285 9.64 -27.69 5.88
C THR A 285 9.65 -28.88 4.94
N THR A 286 9.63 -30.07 5.50
CA THR A 286 9.46 -31.34 4.75
C THR A 286 8.01 -31.77 4.65
N ARG A 287 7.09 -31.04 5.30
CA ARG A 287 5.64 -31.32 5.29
C ARG A 287 5.01 -30.82 4.00
N ASP A 288 3.95 -31.47 3.58
CA ASP A 288 3.05 -30.96 2.55
C ASP A 288 2.18 -29.85 3.13
N ILE A 289 2.22 -28.64 2.51
CA ILE A 289 1.52 -27.46 3.00
C ILE A 289 0.39 -27.10 2.04
N THR A 290 -0.84 -27.17 2.55
CA THR A 290 -2.00 -26.62 1.82
C THR A 290 -2.09 -25.13 2.06
N PHE A 291 -2.18 -24.35 0.99
CA PHE A 291 -2.27 -22.90 1.03
C PHE A 291 -3.19 -22.39 -0.07
N ARG A 292 -3.55 -21.10 -0.01
CA ARG A 292 -4.34 -20.46 -1.07
C ARG A 292 -3.45 -19.51 -1.85
N LEU A 293 -3.59 -19.53 -3.17
CA LEU A 293 -2.80 -18.72 -4.10
C LEU A 293 -3.73 -17.89 -4.99
N SER A 294 -3.50 -16.59 -5.06
CA SER A 294 -4.05 -15.71 -6.09
C SER A 294 -2.94 -15.25 -7.03
N ILE A 295 -3.21 -15.32 -8.32
CA ILE A 295 -2.34 -14.83 -9.40
C ILE A 295 -3.09 -13.64 -10.00
N CYS A 296 -2.67 -12.41 -9.63
CA CYS A 296 -3.34 -11.16 -9.98
C CYS A 296 -2.68 -10.45 -11.16
#